data_2b9f40254db396caed723a2c1c98acfc
#
_entry.id   2b9f40254db396caed723a2c1c98acfc
#
_cell.length_a   1.000
_cell.length_b   1.000
_cell.length_c   1.000
_cell.angle_alpha   90.00
_cell.angle_beta   90.00
_cell.angle_gamma   90.00
#
_symmetry.space_group_name_H-M   'P 1'
#
loop_
_entity.id
_entity.type
_entity.pdbx_description
1 polymer ?
#
loop_
_entity_poly.entity_id
_entity_poly.type
_entity_poly.pdbx_seq_one_letter_code
_entity_poly.pdbx_strand_id
1 'polypeptide(L)'
;MRDTVPKRFKEVITLYSELDIFMYKEGDSKSFKKQIYADFWNEVKRVASGLLHYGIKRGEKVVIISDSRREWVIIDIATLGLGCVDVPRGNDSSEDELAYIINHSESTFIFVENNKQLQKVLSKKHDLRLVKCIVVIDDDKSYEEKMGIITIFSYKKLLELGAEHLRANPKSFDIEIEKGSSKDIATIIYTSGTTGMPKGVMLRHESFIFQLDRLYDYLPEIKPGKIMISILPLWHSFERACEYIVALKGVAIAYSKPIGPVLLKDFLLLNPQMIISVPRIWEGIRIGIIKKVSESLIKKLVFGGFLKVGIIYAKLNEKFLGFSPVYKKPNLFISIFSKLFLFIGIILIFPIKLLGDILVFKKIKMPLDKILNLEFLVVGRWLIMLIIFLRL
;
A
#
# COMPACT_ATOMS: atom_id res chain seq x y z
N MET A 1 -22.75 16.45 2.70
CA MET A 1 -22.35 15.22 2.02
C MET A 1 -20.83 15.07 2.15
N ARG A 2 -20.35 13.94 2.67
CA ARG A 2 -18.90 13.72 2.94
C ARG A 2 -18.25 13.16 1.68
N ASP A 3 -18.05 14.03 0.75
CA ASP A 3 -17.76 13.74 -0.65
C ASP A 3 -16.29 13.89 -1.04
N THR A 4 -15.41 14.12 -0.05
CA THR A 4 -13.95 14.15 -0.25
C THR A 4 -13.23 13.22 0.72
N VAL A 5 -12.03 12.76 0.35
CA VAL A 5 -11.21 11.87 1.18
C VAL A 5 -10.90 12.49 2.55
N PRO A 6 -10.46 13.77 2.67
CA PRO A 6 -10.21 14.38 3.99
C PRO A 6 -11.45 14.50 4.88
N LYS A 7 -12.64 14.73 4.30
CA LYS A 7 -13.90 14.75 5.07
C LYS A 7 -14.22 13.37 5.66
N ARG A 8 -13.98 12.29 4.92
CA ARG A 8 -14.11 10.91 5.43
C ARG A 8 -13.12 10.62 6.57
N PHE A 9 -11.87 11.03 6.42
CA PHE A 9 -10.88 10.87 7.49
C PHE A 9 -11.28 11.65 8.74
N LYS A 10 -11.66 12.92 8.62
CA LYS A 10 -12.10 13.76 9.74
C LYS A 10 -13.21 13.10 10.57
N GLU A 11 -14.08 12.35 9.92
CA GLU A 11 -15.17 11.63 10.56
C GLU A 11 -14.70 10.47 11.45
N VAL A 12 -13.81 9.62 10.91
CA VAL A 12 -13.38 8.40 11.62
C VAL A 12 -12.38 8.68 12.74
N ILE A 13 -11.71 9.84 12.73
CA ILE A 13 -10.81 10.25 13.80
C ILE A 13 -11.51 10.27 15.17
N THR A 14 -12.74 10.76 15.21
CA THR A 14 -13.51 10.81 16.46
C THR A 14 -13.92 9.40 16.93
N LEU A 15 -14.19 8.50 15.98
CA LEU A 15 -14.60 7.12 16.29
C LEU A 15 -13.43 6.26 16.78
N TYR A 16 -12.22 6.50 16.28
CA TYR A 16 -11.06 5.63 16.46
C TYR A 16 -9.87 6.35 17.12
N SER A 17 -10.10 7.47 17.83
CA SER A 17 -9.06 8.35 18.37
C SER A 17 -7.90 7.61 19.04
N GLU A 18 -8.22 6.59 19.85
CA GLU A 18 -7.28 5.84 20.68
C GLU A 18 -6.71 4.58 19.99
N LEU A 19 -7.21 4.23 18.80
CA LEU A 19 -6.69 3.08 18.07
C LEU A 19 -5.42 3.45 17.31
N ASP A 20 -4.56 2.45 17.08
CA ASP A 20 -3.39 2.60 16.22
C ASP A 20 -3.85 2.76 14.77
N ILE A 21 -3.35 3.79 14.05
CA ILE A 21 -3.50 3.94 12.62
C ILE A 21 -2.25 3.48 11.87
N PHE A 22 -1.07 3.79 12.41
CA PHE A 22 0.20 3.39 11.78
C PHE A 22 1.09 2.59 12.72
N MET A 23 1.76 1.61 12.12
CA MET A 23 2.88 0.88 12.72
C MET A 23 4.07 0.96 11.77
N TYR A 24 5.20 1.45 12.25
CA TYR A 24 6.37 1.77 11.43
C TYR A 24 7.68 1.54 12.18
N LYS A 25 8.76 1.43 11.44
CA LYS A 25 10.12 1.30 11.99
C LYS A 25 10.89 2.58 11.73
N GLU A 26 11.66 3.03 12.71
CA GLU A 26 12.60 4.14 12.53
C GLU A 26 14.01 3.60 12.30
N GLY A 27 14.66 4.07 11.24
CA GLY A 27 15.99 3.63 10.87
C GLY A 27 16.10 2.11 10.79
N ASP A 28 17.13 1.54 11.43
CA ASP A 28 17.39 0.09 11.49
C ASP A 28 16.67 -0.62 12.65
N SER A 29 15.67 0.00 13.25
CA SER A 29 14.92 -0.59 14.36
C SER A 29 14.30 -1.93 13.99
N LYS A 30 14.39 -2.89 14.91
CA LYS A 30 13.75 -4.21 14.77
C LYS A 30 12.32 -4.24 15.33
N SER A 31 11.90 -3.20 16.05
CA SER A 31 10.57 -3.06 16.65
C SER A 31 9.74 -2.03 15.90
N PHE A 32 8.43 -2.21 15.94
CA PHE A 32 7.48 -1.25 15.40
C PHE A 32 7.10 -0.22 16.46
N LYS A 33 7.16 1.05 16.09
CA LYS A 33 6.49 2.14 16.79
C LYS A 33 5.05 2.23 16.31
N LYS A 34 4.20 2.85 17.12
CA LYS A 34 2.78 2.99 16.88
C LYS A 34 2.38 4.45 16.90
N GLN A 35 1.41 4.82 16.09
CA GLN A 35 0.79 6.14 16.09
C GLN A 35 -0.73 5.94 16.12
N ILE A 36 -1.40 6.59 17.06
CA ILE A 36 -2.86 6.56 17.17
C ILE A 36 -3.52 7.57 16.22
N TYR A 37 -4.81 7.39 15.95
CA TYR A 37 -5.57 8.28 15.06
C TYR A 37 -5.57 9.74 15.52
N ALA A 38 -5.63 10.00 16.82
CA ALA A 38 -5.59 11.35 17.35
C ALA A 38 -4.26 12.07 17.03
N ASP A 39 -3.13 11.37 17.20
CA ASP A 39 -1.79 11.90 16.89
C ASP A 39 -1.60 12.10 15.39
N PHE A 40 -2.04 11.14 14.58
CA PHE A 40 -2.06 11.26 13.12
C PHE A 40 -2.78 12.53 12.69
N TRP A 41 -4.00 12.77 13.18
CA TRP A 41 -4.77 13.93 12.78
C TRP A 41 -4.15 15.25 13.25
N ASN A 42 -3.55 15.26 14.43
CA ASN A 42 -2.80 16.42 14.90
C ASN A 42 -1.59 16.70 14.00
N GLU A 43 -0.89 15.69 13.53
CA GLU A 43 0.23 15.84 12.60
C GLU A 43 -0.26 16.33 11.22
N VAL A 44 -1.37 15.79 10.69
CA VAL A 44 -2.03 16.29 9.47
C VAL A 44 -2.36 17.78 9.57
N LYS A 45 -2.97 18.21 10.68
CA LYS A 45 -3.28 19.64 10.92
C LYS A 45 -2.01 20.51 10.96
N ARG A 46 -0.94 20.01 11.57
CA ARG A 46 0.34 20.75 11.63
C ARG A 46 0.98 20.85 10.25
N VAL A 47 1.00 19.78 9.45
CA VAL A 47 1.50 19.83 8.07
C VAL A 47 0.69 20.80 7.22
N ALA A 48 -0.64 20.70 7.27
CA ALA A 48 -1.52 21.62 6.52
C ALA A 48 -1.31 23.07 6.93
N SER A 49 -1.23 23.35 8.25
CA SER A 49 -0.99 24.70 8.76
C SER A 49 0.40 25.23 8.43
N GLY A 50 1.42 24.37 8.38
CA GLY A 50 2.76 24.72 7.90
C GLY A 50 2.77 25.10 6.43
N LEU A 51 2.05 24.37 5.59
CA LEU A 51 1.87 24.70 4.16
C LEU A 51 1.14 26.04 3.99
N LEU A 52 0.10 26.31 4.80
CA LEU A 52 -0.58 27.61 4.82
C LEU A 52 0.35 28.74 5.25
N HIS A 53 1.24 28.52 6.22
CA HIS A 53 2.25 29.50 6.65
C HIS A 53 3.17 29.88 5.47
N TYR A 54 3.56 28.91 4.61
CA TYR A 54 4.34 29.18 3.40
C TYR A 54 3.49 29.65 2.21
N GLY A 55 2.21 29.94 2.41
CA GLY A 55 1.33 30.57 1.43
C GLY A 55 0.82 29.66 0.32
N ILE A 56 0.70 28.36 0.56
CA ILE A 56 0.06 27.44 -0.40
C ILE A 56 -1.40 27.86 -0.61
N LYS A 57 -1.86 27.74 -1.84
CA LYS A 57 -3.23 28.08 -2.23
C LYS A 57 -3.95 26.84 -2.78
N ARG A 58 -5.27 26.83 -2.58
CA ARG A 58 -6.16 25.81 -3.18
C ARG A 58 -5.91 25.67 -4.68
N GLY A 59 -5.84 24.42 -5.16
CA GLY A 59 -5.55 24.07 -6.55
C GLY A 59 -4.06 24.03 -6.90
N GLU A 60 -3.15 24.48 -6.03
CA GLU A 60 -1.71 24.28 -6.24
C GLU A 60 -1.36 22.78 -6.15
N LYS A 61 -0.28 22.38 -6.83
CA LYS A 61 0.16 21.00 -6.92
C LYS A 61 1.37 20.79 -6.01
N VAL A 62 1.36 19.65 -5.32
CA VAL A 62 2.38 19.23 -4.36
C VAL A 62 2.96 17.90 -4.81
N VAL A 63 4.24 17.87 -5.18
CA VAL A 63 4.93 16.62 -5.53
C VAL A 63 5.35 15.91 -4.26
N ILE A 64 5.14 14.58 -4.21
CA ILE A 64 5.60 13.71 -3.12
C ILE A 64 6.52 12.64 -3.70
N ILE A 65 7.82 12.74 -3.41
CA ILE A 65 8.86 11.80 -3.85
C ILE A 65 9.32 10.98 -2.65
N SER A 66 8.67 9.84 -2.42
CA SER A 66 8.94 9.01 -1.25
C SER A 66 8.44 7.58 -1.44
N ASP A 67 9.10 6.64 -0.78
CA ASP A 67 8.58 5.29 -0.59
C ASP A 67 7.38 5.29 0.37
N SER A 68 6.67 4.16 0.44
CA SER A 68 5.47 4.01 1.29
C SER A 68 5.84 4.12 2.77
N ARG A 69 5.24 5.10 3.45
CA ARG A 69 5.48 5.42 4.85
C ARG A 69 4.36 6.28 5.43
N ARG A 70 4.27 6.38 6.75
CA ARG A 70 3.22 7.15 7.43
C ARG A 70 3.18 8.64 7.04
N GLU A 71 4.37 9.27 6.90
CA GLU A 71 4.48 10.68 6.52
C GLU A 71 3.90 10.93 5.13
N TRP A 72 4.00 9.96 4.23
CA TRP A 72 3.39 10.04 2.90
C TRP A 72 1.88 10.27 3.00
N VAL A 73 1.17 9.46 3.81
CA VAL A 73 -0.28 9.58 4.00
C VAL A 73 -0.64 10.88 4.76
N ILE A 74 0.16 11.28 5.73
CA ILE A 74 -0.04 12.54 6.46
C ILE A 74 0.04 13.74 5.51
N ILE A 75 1.07 13.79 4.66
CA ILE A 75 1.28 14.85 3.67
C ILE A 75 0.14 14.86 2.65
N ASP A 76 -0.25 13.68 2.18
CA ASP A 76 -1.35 13.48 1.25
C ASP A 76 -2.67 14.02 1.81
N ILE A 77 -3.11 13.57 2.97
CA ILE A 77 -4.37 14.04 3.58
C ILE A 77 -4.33 15.53 3.91
N ALA A 78 -3.18 16.06 4.32
CA ALA A 78 -3.00 17.49 4.53
C ALA A 78 -3.16 18.29 3.22
N THR A 79 -2.50 17.85 2.14
CA THR A 79 -2.57 18.43 0.80
C THR A 79 -4.00 18.42 0.26
N LEU A 80 -4.66 17.27 0.31
CA LEU A 80 -6.05 17.12 -0.12
C LEU A 80 -7.02 17.94 0.71
N GLY A 81 -6.77 18.06 2.02
CA GLY A 81 -7.60 18.85 2.94
C GLY A 81 -7.54 20.35 2.66
N LEU A 82 -6.42 20.84 2.15
CA LEU A 82 -6.25 22.23 1.68
C LEU A 82 -6.87 22.47 0.29
N GLY A 83 -7.41 21.40 -0.35
CA GLY A 83 -7.90 21.45 -1.72
C GLY A 83 -6.79 21.63 -2.75
N CYS A 84 -5.59 21.21 -2.40
CA CYS A 84 -4.44 21.09 -3.28
C CYS A 84 -4.44 19.71 -3.94
N VAL A 85 -3.61 19.55 -4.99
CA VAL A 85 -3.51 18.33 -5.76
C VAL A 85 -2.16 17.68 -5.50
N ASP A 86 -2.12 16.43 -5.07
CA ASP A 86 -0.86 15.72 -4.95
C ASP A 86 -0.39 15.13 -6.29
N VAL A 87 0.93 15.07 -6.46
CA VAL A 87 1.61 14.50 -7.63
C VAL A 87 2.63 13.48 -7.12
N PRO A 88 2.21 12.21 -6.92
CA PRO A 88 3.04 11.22 -6.26
C PRO A 88 4.05 10.55 -7.19
N ARG A 89 5.28 10.33 -6.69
CA ARG A 89 6.33 9.56 -7.39
C ARG A 89 7.15 8.72 -6.41
N GLY A 90 7.69 7.63 -6.92
CA GLY A 90 8.61 6.79 -6.18
C GLY A 90 10.05 7.30 -6.21
N ASN A 91 10.87 6.79 -5.30
CA ASN A 91 12.29 7.11 -5.19
C ASN A 91 13.15 6.63 -6.37
N ASP A 92 12.61 5.75 -7.22
CA ASP A 92 13.25 5.18 -8.40
C ASP A 92 13.22 6.07 -9.63
N SER A 93 12.44 7.17 -9.63
CA SER A 93 12.36 8.12 -10.72
C SER A 93 13.71 8.78 -11.03
N SER A 94 14.02 8.96 -12.31
CA SER A 94 15.22 9.67 -12.76
C SER A 94 15.09 11.18 -12.57
N GLU A 95 16.24 11.88 -12.62
CA GLU A 95 16.30 13.34 -12.48
C GLU A 95 15.52 14.05 -13.59
N ASP A 96 15.65 13.58 -14.84
CA ASP A 96 14.95 14.14 -16.00
C ASP A 96 13.44 13.91 -15.92
N GLU A 97 13.03 12.72 -15.48
CA GLU A 97 11.62 12.41 -15.26
C GLU A 97 11.01 13.30 -14.18
N LEU A 98 11.72 13.49 -13.07
CA LEU A 98 11.26 14.37 -11.98
C LEU A 98 11.13 15.82 -12.46
N ALA A 99 12.13 16.35 -13.13
CA ALA A 99 12.10 17.72 -13.69
C ALA A 99 10.93 17.91 -14.66
N TYR A 100 10.71 16.93 -15.55
CA TYR A 100 9.56 16.95 -16.46
C TYR A 100 8.23 16.97 -15.70
N ILE A 101 8.03 16.06 -14.75
CA ILE A 101 6.78 15.92 -13.99
C ILE A 101 6.50 17.18 -13.17
N ILE A 102 7.49 17.70 -12.46
CA ILE A 102 7.36 18.92 -11.64
C ILE A 102 6.91 20.10 -12.51
N ASN A 103 7.53 20.31 -13.67
CA ASN A 103 7.18 21.40 -14.56
C ASN A 103 5.84 21.19 -15.26
N HIS A 104 5.59 19.97 -15.78
CA HIS A 104 4.38 19.65 -16.52
C HIS A 104 3.13 19.70 -15.62
N SER A 105 3.26 19.33 -14.34
CA SER A 105 2.19 19.48 -13.36
C SER A 105 2.06 20.89 -12.81
N GLU A 106 3.00 21.80 -13.10
CA GLU A 106 3.07 23.15 -12.53
C GLU A 106 3.14 23.13 -10.99
N SER A 107 3.91 22.20 -10.44
CA SER A 107 3.99 22.02 -8.98
C SER A 107 4.80 23.13 -8.33
N THR A 108 4.31 23.60 -7.20
CA THR A 108 4.91 24.71 -6.43
C THR A 108 5.57 24.26 -5.14
N PHE A 109 5.16 23.12 -4.59
CA PHE A 109 5.73 22.49 -3.39
C PHE A 109 6.18 21.09 -3.70
N ILE A 110 7.29 20.68 -3.09
CA ILE A 110 7.87 19.34 -3.27
C ILE A 110 8.21 18.77 -1.89
N PHE A 111 7.75 17.56 -1.60
CA PHE A 111 8.25 16.74 -0.51
C PHE A 111 9.21 15.70 -1.07
N VAL A 112 10.39 15.59 -0.50
CA VAL A 112 11.39 14.56 -0.84
C VAL A 112 11.68 13.72 0.40
N GLU A 113 11.83 12.40 0.22
CA GLU A 113 12.07 11.50 1.32
C GLU A 113 13.32 11.85 2.12
N ASN A 114 14.43 12.09 1.44
CA ASN A 114 15.73 12.29 2.06
C ASN A 114 16.66 13.14 1.19
N ASN A 115 17.88 13.38 1.70
CA ASN A 115 18.90 14.16 1.00
C ASN A 115 19.24 13.60 -0.39
N LYS A 116 19.20 12.28 -0.59
CA LYS A 116 19.46 11.69 -1.91
C LYS A 116 18.42 12.14 -2.93
N GLN A 117 17.14 12.17 -2.56
CA GLN A 117 16.07 12.65 -3.44
C GLN A 117 16.12 14.17 -3.60
N LEU A 118 16.51 14.90 -2.55
CA LEU A 118 16.76 16.35 -2.65
C LEU A 118 17.80 16.65 -3.72
N GLN A 119 18.95 15.96 -3.71
CA GLN A 119 20.01 16.17 -4.70
C GLN A 119 19.54 15.86 -6.12
N LYS A 120 18.72 14.86 -6.34
CA LYS A 120 18.11 14.60 -7.66
C LYS A 120 17.27 15.79 -8.15
N VAL A 121 16.45 16.37 -7.27
CA VAL A 121 15.63 17.54 -7.62
C VAL A 121 16.53 18.76 -7.89
N LEU A 122 17.52 19.01 -7.03
CA LEU A 122 18.42 20.15 -7.13
C LEU A 122 19.38 20.07 -8.31
N SER A 123 19.72 18.87 -8.83
CA SER A 123 20.53 18.73 -10.05
C SER A 123 19.88 19.40 -11.26
N LYS A 124 18.54 19.55 -11.23
CA LYS A 124 17.70 20.19 -12.26
C LYS A 124 17.13 21.54 -11.82
N LYS A 125 17.66 22.17 -10.76
CA LYS A 125 17.08 23.39 -10.16
C LYS A 125 16.84 24.55 -11.14
N HIS A 126 17.67 24.66 -12.19
CA HIS A 126 17.52 25.69 -13.21
C HIS A 126 16.31 25.48 -14.12
N ASP A 127 15.80 24.25 -14.17
CA ASP A 127 14.61 23.89 -14.93
C ASP A 127 13.33 24.04 -14.12
N LEU A 128 13.42 24.17 -12.76
CA LEU A 128 12.27 24.25 -11.86
C LEU A 128 11.68 25.66 -11.82
N ARG A 129 10.70 25.91 -12.69
CA ARG A 129 10.17 27.28 -12.95
C ARG A 129 9.28 27.84 -11.86
N LEU A 130 8.46 27.00 -11.23
CA LEU A 130 7.38 27.43 -10.33
C LEU A 130 7.59 26.96 -8.89
N VAL A 131 8.62 26.18 -8.60
CA VAL A 131 8.88 25.63 -7.28
C VAL A 131 9.25 26.74 -6.30
N LYS A 132 8.48 26.82 -5.20
CA LYS A 132 8.68 27.77 -4.10
C LYS A 132 9.36 27.11 -2.91
N CYS A 133 8.96 25.88 -2.58
CA CYS A 133 9.37 25.19 -1.38
C CYS A 133 9.71 23.73 -1.63
N ILE A 134 10.76 23.23 -0.97
CA ILE A 134 11.13 21.81 -0.92
C ILE A 134 11.24 21.40 0.55
N VAL A 135 10.55 20.34 0.93
CA VAL A 135 10.54 19.78 2.29
C VAL A 135 11.28 18.43 2.28
N VAL A 136 12.26 18.26 3.16
CA VAL A 136 12.99 17.01 3.35
C VAL A 136 12.37 16.25 4.53
N ILE A 137 11.90 15.02 4.30
CA ILE A 137 11.18 14.24 5.32
C ILE A 137 12.15 13.64 6.33
N ASP A 138 13.16 12.90 5.87
CA ASP A 138 14.17 12.22 6.72
C ASP A 138 15.29 13.19 7.12
N ASP A 139 14.97 14.17 7.95
CA ASP A 139 15.96 15.01 8.57
C ASP A 139 15.54 15.34 10.01
N ASP A 140 16.32 14.87 10.95
CA ASP A 140 16.09 15.07 12.40
C ASP A 140 16.37 16.51 12.86
N LYS A 141 17.08 17.29 12.03
CA LYS A 141 17.39 18.68 12.32
C LYS A 141 16.26 19.58 11.85
N SER A 142 15.91 20.56 12.67
CA SER A 142 15.02 21.63 12.24
C SER A 142 15.86 22.70 11.55
N TYR A 143 15.64 22.89 10.26
CA TYR A 143 16.34 23.93 9.47
C TYR A 143 15.45 24.52 8.39
N GLU A 144 15.82 25.71 7.94
CA GLU A 144 15.27 26.41 6.79
C GLU A 144 16.41 27.13 6.07
N GLU A 145 16.55 26.87 4.78
CA GLU A 145 17.60 27.45 3.93
C GLU A 145 16.98 28.05 2.67
N LYS A 146 17.55 29.15 2.18
CA LYS A 146 17.15 29.76 0.92
C LYS A 146 18.15 29.46 -0.18
N MET A 147 17.67 28.94 -1.30
CA MET A 147 18.44 28.71 -2.52
C MET A 147 17.80 29.48 -3.67
N GLY A 148 18.19 30.75 -3.83
CA GLY A 148 17.54 31.65 -4.76
C GLY A 148 16.08 31.95 -4.35
N ILE A 149 15.13 31.56 -5.22
CA ILE A 149 13.70 31.72 -4.94
C ILE A 149 13.11 30.51 -4.18
N ILE A 150 13.85 29.40 -4.07
CA ILE A 150 13.40 28.16 -3.46
C ILE A 150 13.77 28.18 -1.97
N THR A 151 12.81 27.94 -1.10
CA THR A 151 13.05 27.71 0.33
C THR A 151 13.09 26.20 0.58
N ILE A 152 14.17 25.71 1.19
CA ILE A 152 14.37 24.29 1.54
C ILE A 152 14.31 24.18 3.07
N PHE A 153 13.47 23.29 3.59
CA PHE A 153 13.35 23.08 5.03
C PHE A 153 13.03 21.63 5.38
N SER A 154 13.31 21.27 6.62
CA SER A 154 13.00 19.94 7.12
C SER A 154 11.52 19.77 7.45
N TYR A 155 11.04 18.55 7.41
CA TYR A 155 9.69 18.18 7.87
C TYR A 155 9.46 18.61 9.32
N LYS A 156 10.48 18.47 10.17
CA LYS A 156 10.44 18.95 11.56
C LYS A 156 10.18 20.45 11.64
N LYS A 157 10.87 21.25 10.83
CA LYS A 157 10.66 22.71 10.75
C LYS A 157 9.23 23.04 10.29
N LEU A 158 8.73 22.30 9.27
CA LEU A 158 7.34 22.45 8.82
C LEU A 158 6.35 22.21 9.96
N LEU A 159 6.55 21.14 10.77
CA LEU A 159 5.69 20.84 11.91
C LEU A 159 5.76 21.91 13.01
N GLU A 160 6.92 22.50 13.28
CA GLU A 160 7.09 23.58 14.25
C GLU A 160 6.29 24.82 13.83
N LEU A 161 6.51 25.31 12.63
CA LEU A 161 5.79 26.46 12.06
C LEU A 161 4.29 26.19 11.91
N GLY A 162 3.94 24.97 11.54
CA GLY A 162 2.55 24.52 11.48
C GLY A 162 1.86 24.56 12.85
N ALA A 163 2.56 24.18 13.92
CA ALA A 163 2.02 24.26 15.27
C ALA A 163 1.81 25.72 15.71
N GLU A 164 2.70 26.64 15.33
CA GLU A 164 2.55 28.07 15.58
C GLU A 164 1.37 28.67 14.82
N HIS A 165 1.28 28.38 13.52
CA HIS A 165 0.17 28.84 12.67
C HIS A 165 -1.18 28.30 13.16
N LEU A 166 -1.24 27.03 13.56
CA LEU A 166 -2.44 26.38 14.07
C LEU A 166 -2.91 26.99 15.40
N ARG A 167 -1.99 27.38 16.30
CA ARG A 167 -2.36 28.09 17.53
C ARG A 167 -2.97 29.47 17.23
N ALA A 168 -2.44 30.18 16.25
CA ALA A 168 -2.97 31.48 15.83
C ALA A 168 -4.31 31.35 15.06
N ASN A 169 -4.47 30.25 14.30
CA ASN A 169 -5.59 30.04 13.40
C ASN A 169 -6.19 28.63 13.56
N PRO A 170 -6.80 28.25 14.69
CA PRO A 170 -7.14 26.87 15.04
C PRO A 170 -8.17 26.19 14.12
N LYS A 171 -8.96 26.97 13.38
CA LYS A 171 -9.99 26.49 12.45
C LYS A 171 -9.58 26.56 10.97
N SER A 172 -8.38 27.06 10.65
CA SER A 172 -7.97 27.30 9.27
C SER A 172 -8.08 26.07 8.39
N PHE A 173 -7.55 24.94 8.86
CA PHE A 173 -7.61 23.68 8.11
C PHE A 173 -9.03 23.11 8.00
N ASP A 174 -9.83 23.16 9.06
CA ASP A 174 -11.22 22.72 9.03
C ASP A 174 -12.05 23.50 8.00
N ILE A 175 -11.83 24.83 7.92
CA ILE A 175 -12.47 25.69 6.93
C ILE A 175 -12.10 25.26 5.50
N GLU A 176 -10.82 24.94 5.25
CA GLU A 176 -10.39 24.47 3.93
C GLU A 176 -10.96 23.10 3.57
N ILE A 177 -11.03 22.15 4.51
CA ILE A 177 -11.67 20.85 4.29
C ILE A 177 -13.13 21.02 3.86
N GLU A 178 -13.89 21.89 4.55
CA GLU A 178 -15.33 22.05 4.25
C GLU A 178 -15.59 22.65 2.86
N LYS A 179 -14.66 23.45 2.32
CA LYS A 179 -14.76 24.01 0.95
C LYS A 179 -14.57 22.93 -0.14
N GLY A 180 -13.99 21.76 0.18
CA GLY A 180 -13.69 20.71 -0.78
C GLY A 180 -14.94 20.09 -1.39
N SER A 181 -14.88 19.72 -2.67
CA SER A 181 -15.92 19.09 -3.46
C SER A 181 -15.45 17.75 -4.04
N SER A 182 -16.39 16.82 -4.25
CA SER A 182 -16.12 15.56 -4.94
C SER A 182 -15.54 15.74 -6.34
N LYS A 183 -15.83 16.84 -6.98
CA LYS A 183 -15.36 17.19 -8.33
C LYS A 183 -13.94 17.77 -8.37
N ASP A 184 -13.40 18.19 -7.22
CA ASP A 184 -12.03 18.68 -7.14
C ASP A 184 -11.05 17.55 -7.52
N ILE A 185 -9.99 17.92 -8.24
CA ILE A 185 -8.90 16.99 -8.56
C ILE A 185 -8.16 16.67 -7.26
N ALA A 186 -8.06 15.39 -6.93
CA ALA A 186 -7.34 14.93 -5.76
C ALA A 186 -5.86 14.66 -6.09
N THR A 187 -5.58 14.03 -7.23
CA THR A 187 -4.22 13.61 -7.57
C THR A 187 -3.97 13.60 -9.07
N ILE A 188 -2.70 13.76 -9.47
CA ILE A 188 -2.21 13.55 -10.84
C ILE A 188 -1.16 12.44 -10.82
N ILE A 189 -1.53 11.25 -11.26
CA ILE A 189 -0.63 10.08 -11.29
C ILE A 189 0.00 9.96 -12.67
N TYR A 190 1.33 10.08 -12.73
CA TYR A 190 2.06 9.94 -13.99
C TYR A 190 2.34 8.47 -14.30
N THR A 191 1.96 8.06 -15.50
CA THR A 191 2.18 6.71 -16.04
C THR A 191 3.10 6.75 -17.25
N SER A 192 3.88 5.68 -17.47
CA SER A 192 4.68 5.54 -18.70
C SER A 192 3.74 5.48 -19.91
N GLY A 193 3.73 6.56 -20.68
CA GLY A 193 2.96 6.61 -21.93
C GLY A 193 3.56 5.73 -23.01
N THR A 194 2.77 5.20 -23.92
CA THR A 194 3.21 4.47 -25.12
C THR A 194 4.08 5.32 -26.05
N THR A 195 4.09 6.62 -25.87
CA THR A 195 4.78 7.63 -26.69
C THR A 195 6.11 8.11 -26.07
N GLY A 196 6.60 7.48 -25.01
CA GLY A 196 7.88 7.78 -24.36
C GLY A 196 7.83 8.81 -23.23
N MET A 197 6.98 9.83 -23.29
CA MET A 197 6.84 10.82 -22.21
C MET A 197 5.72 10.43 -21.24
N PRO A 198 5.93 10.55 -19.92
CA PRO A 198 4.90 10.24 -18.92
C PRO A 198 3.64 11.10 -19.10
N LYS A 199 2.47 10.50 -18.95
CA LYS A 199 1.17 11.19 -19.02
C LYS A 199 0.56 11.28 -17.62
N GLY A 200 0.10 12.47 -17.23
CA GLY A 200 -0.56 12.73 -15.95
C GLY A 200 -2.05 12.36 -16.00
N VAL A 201 -2.44 11.30 -15.28
CA VAL A 201 -3.84 10.89 -15.12
C VAL A 201 -4.42 11.63 -13.93
N MET A 202 -5.39 12.51 -14.17
CA MET A 202 -6.09 13.27 -13.14
C MET A 202 -7.23 12.44 -12.54
N LEU A 203 -7.19 12.21 -11.23
CA LEU A 203 -8.26 11.57 -10.49
C LEU A 203 -8.92 12.58 -9.54
N ARG A 204 -10.26 12.60 -9.54
CA ARG A 204 -11.05 13.42 -8.62
C ARG A 204 -11.30 12.70 -7.31
N HIS A 205 -11.73 13.46 -6.29
CA HIS A 205 -12.19 12.86 -5.04
C HIS A 205 -13.31 11.84 -5.27
N GLU A 206 -14.24 12.10 -6.17
CA GLU A 206 -15.34 11.17 -6.50
C GLU A 206 -14.84 9.79 -6.95
N SER A 207 -13.68 9.72 -7.63
CA SER A 207 -13.09 8.43 -8.05
C SER A 207 -12.68 7.57 -6.87
N PHE A 208 -12.09 8.17 -5.83
CA PHE A 208 -11.76 7.48 -4.59
C PHE A 208 -13.01 7.15 -3.79
N ILE A 209 -13.90 8.11 -3.58
CA ILE A 209 -15.14 7.93 -2.80
C ILE A 209 -16.00 6.80 -3.38
N PHE A 210 -16.10 6.71 -4.72
CA PHE A 210 -16.81 5.62 -5.37
C PHE A 210 -16.22 4.24 -5.02
N GLN A 211 -14.89 4.12 -4.99
CA GLN A 211 -14.23 2.87 -4.60
C GLN A 211 -14.39 2.59 -3.10
N LEU A 212 -14.24 3.62 -2.26
CA LEU A 212 -14.41 3.52 -0.81
C LEU A 212 -15.81 3.00 -0.47
N ASP A 213 -16.86 3.59 -1.05
CA ASP A 213 -18.24 3.22 -0.76
C ASP A 213 -18.56 1.80 -1.26
N ARG A 214 -18.03 1.39 -2.43
CA ARG A 214 -18.29 0.05 -2.98
C ARG A 214 -17.47 -1.05 -2.33
N LEU A 215 -16.18 -0.84 -2.13
CA LEU A 215 -15.31 -1.87 -1.56
C LEU A 215 -15.49 -2.02 -0.05
N TYR A 216 -16.04 -1.01 0.62
CA TYR A 216 -16.30 -1.07 2.06
C TYR A 216 -17.18 -2.26 2.45
N ASP A 217 -18.21 -2.56 1.64
CA ASP A 217 -19.14 -3.67 1.87
C ASP A 217 -18.61 -5.03 1.43
N TYR A 218 -17.66 -5.04 0.48
CA TYR A 218 -17.05 -6.28 -0.07
C TYR A 218 -15.81 -6.73 0.68
N LEU A 219 -15.20 -5.85 1.48
CA LEU A 219 -14.11 -6.26 2.35
C LEU A 219 -14.69 -7.12 3.47
N PRO A 220 -14.00 -8.22 3.80
CA PRO A 220 -14.38 -9.06 4.92
C PRO A 220 -14.62 -8.23 6.19
N GLU A 221 -15.33 -8.77 7.19
CA GLU A 221 -15.59 -8.11 8.48
C GLU A 221 -14.29 -7.88 9.27
N ILE A 222 -13.41 -7.01 8.72
CA ILE A 222 -12.22 -6.59 9.44
C ILE A 222 -12.65 -5.62 10.53
N LYS A 223 -12.46 -6.04 11.78
CA LYS A 223 -12.84 -5.23 12.94
C LYS A 223 -11.81 -4.14 13.22
N PRO A 224 -12.23 -2.99 13.77
CA PRO A 224 -11.28 -1.97 14.24
C PRO A 224 -10.21 -2.55 15.17
N GLY A 225 -9.01 -1.98 15.16
CA GLY A 225 -7.85 -2.45 15.92
C GLY A 225 -7.13 -3.66 15.34
N LYS A 226 -7.54 -4.17 14.16
CA LYS A 226 -6.80 -5.17 13.39
C LYS A 226 -5.64 -4.51 12.64
N ILE A 227 -4.74 -5.33 12.09
CA ILE A 227 -3.52 -4.86 11.41
C ILE A 227 -3.52 -5.33 9.96
N MET A 228 -3.32 -4.39 9.05
CA MET A 228 -2.97 -4.65 7.65
C MET A 228 -1.48 -4.38 7.46
N ILE A 229 -0.78 -5.28 6.76
CA ILE A 229 0.59 -5.00 6.34
C ILE A 229 0.59 -4.41 4.93
N SER A 230 1.19 -3.22 4.78
CA SER A 230 1.38 -2.52 3.52
C SER A 230 2.78 -2.80 2.98
N ILE A 231 2.85 -3.20 1.71
CA ILE A 231 4.08 -3.55 0.99
C ILE A 231 4.13 -3.03 -0.44
N LEU A 232 3.03 -2.46 -0.93
CA LEU A 232 2.97 -1.92 -2.27
C LEU A 232 3.22 -0.41 -2.27
N PRO A 233 3.56 0.17 -3.43
CA PRO A 233 3.83 1.60 -3.52
C PRO A 233 2.57 2.46 -3.39
N LEU A 234 2.57 3.45 -2.48
CA LEU A 234 1.47 4.41 -2.27
C LEU A 234 1.26 5.37 -3.45
N TRP A 235 2.28 5.59 -4.27
CA TRP A 235 2.12 6.40 -5.49
C TRP A 235 1.29 5.72 -6.59
N HIS A 236 0.93 4.43 -6.41
CA HIS A 236 -0.06 3.75 -7.23
C HIS A 236 -1.45 3.83 -6.60
N SER A 237 -2.46 4.15 -7.41
CA SER A 237 -3.83 4.35 -6.96
C SER A 237 -4.43 3.16 -6.22
N PHE A 238 -4.02 1.93 -6.54
CA PHE A 238 -4.55 0.72 -5.93
C PHE A 238 -4.21 0.61 -4.44
N GLU A 239 -2.91 0.66 -4.08
CA GLU A 239 -2.49 0.58 -2.67
C GLU A 239 -3.08 1.74 -1.87
N ARG A 240 -3.01 2.95 -2.42
CA ARG A 240 -3.55 4.16 -1.81
C ARG A 240 -5.04 4.04 -1.50
N ALA A 241 -5.85 3.57 -2.45
CA ALA A 241 -7.29 3.35 -2.22
C ALA A 241 -7.53 2.30 -1.13
N CYS A 242 -6.74 1.23 -1.13
CA CYS A 242 -6.84 0.18 -0.12
C CYS A 242 -6.45 0.68 1.27
N GLU A 243 -5.38 1.46 1.41
CA GLU A 243 -5.00 2.07 2.69
C GLU A 243 -6.08 3.03 3.21
N TYR A 244 -6.68 3.84 2.34
CA TYR A 244 -7.81 4.67 2.75
C TYR A 244 -8.97 3.83 3.29
N ILE A 245 -9.35 2.76 2.59
CA ILE A 245 -10.47 1.90 3.02
C ILE A 245 -10.21 1.32 4.41
N VAL A 246 -9.03 0.75 4.64
CA VAL A 246 -8.71 0.10 5.92
C VAL A 246 -8.56 1.12 7.05
N ALA A 247 -7.98 2.29 6.78
CA ALA A 247 -7.95 3.39 7.73
C ALA A 247 -9.36 3.85 8.11
N LEU A 248 -10.30 3.96 7.14
CA LEU A 248 -11.69 4.32 7.42
C LEU A 248 -12.46 3.24 8.20
N LYS A 249 -11.91 2.01 8.30
CA LYS A 249 -12.45 0.92 9.12
C LYS A 249 -11.77 0.80 10.50
N GLY A 250 -10.88 1.70 10.88
CA GLY A 250 -10.16 1.64 12.15
C GLY A 250 -9.08 0.56 12.21
N VAL A 251 -8.54 0.16 11.05
CA VAL A 251 -7.49 -0.86 10.93
C VAL A 251 -6.12 -0.18 10.88
N ALA A 252 -5.17 -0.68 11.65
CA ALA A 252 -3.81 -0.19 11.65
C ALA A 252 -3.05 -0.63 10.39
N ILE A 253 -2.29 0.28 9.78
CA ILE A 253 -1.45 0.04 8.62
C ILE A 253 0.00 -0.10 9.09
N ALA A 254 0.59 -1.27 8.84
CA ALA A 254 1.97 -1.55 9.19
C ALA A 254 2.86 -1.54 7.94
N TYR A 255 3.79 -0.60 7.87
CA TYR A 255 4.70 -0.50 6.72
C TYR A 255 5.82 -1.50 6.79
N SER A 256 5.97 -2.31 5.73
CA SER A 256 7.06 -3.27 5.56
C SER A 256 7.63 -3.20 4.14
N LYS A 257 8.73 -3.93 3.92
CA LYS A 257 9.37 -4.01 2.60
C LYS A 257 9.00 -5.31 1.91
N PRO A 258 8.78 -5.33 0.57
CA PRO A 258 8.46 -6.53 -0.20
C PRO A 258 9.68 -7.45 -0.39
N ILE A 259 10.52 -7.57 0.63
CA ILE A 259 11.72 -8.40 0.67
C ILE A 259 11.40 -9.62 1.53
N GLY A 260 11.41 -10.81 0.95
CA GLY A 260 10.93 -12.04 1.58
C GLY A 260 11.37 -12.26 3.05
N PRO A 261 12.67 -12.21 3.41
CA PRO A 261 13.12 -12.37 4.81
C PRO A 261 12.62 -11.26 5.75
N VAL A 262 12.54 -10.02 5.27
CA VAL A 262 12.04 -8.87 6.06
C VAL A 262 10.55 -9.04 6.30
N LEU A 263 9.80 -9.29 5.23
CA LEU A 263 8.36 -9.47 5.27
C LEU A 263 7.96 -10.61 6.20
N LEU A 264 8.64 -11.77 6.10
CA LEU A 264 8.38 -12.92 6.96
C LEU A 264 8.60 -12.59 8.44
N LYS A 265 9.67 -11.86 8.77
CA LYS A 265 9.95 -11.43 10.13
C LYS A 265 8.88 -10.48 10.65
N ASP A 266 8.44 -9.54 9.82
CA ASP A 266 7.42 -8.58 10.18
C ASP A 266 6.05 -9.24 10.36
N PHE A 267 5.71 -10.24 9.57
CA PHE A 267 4.54 -11.09 9.78
C PHE A 267 4.54 -11.76 11.16
N LEU A 268 5.70 -12.30 11.57
CA LEU A 268 5.81 -12.97 12.87
C LEU A 268 5.68 -12.00 14.05
N LEU A 269 6.18 -10.76 13.87
CA LEU A 269 6.11 -9.72 14.90
C LEU A 269 4.72 -9.11 15.03
N LEU A 270 4.07 -8.82 13.91
CA LEU A 270 2.81 -8.08 13.86
C LEU A 270 1.58 -8.97 13.96
N ASN A 271 1.68 -10.23 13.53
CA ASN A 271 0.55 -11.13 13.36
C ASN A 271 -0.63 -10.43 12.63
N PRO A 272 -0.41 -9.87 11.43
CA PRO A 272 -1.42 -9.08 10.73
C PRO A 272 -2.61 -9.95 10.35
N GLN A 273 -3.76 -9.33 10.14
CA GLN A 273 -4.98 -10.01 9.70
C GLN A 273 -5.26 -9.80 8.22
N MET A 274 -4.58 -8.82 7.61
CA MET A 274 -4.76 -8.48 6.20
C MET A 274 -3.44 -8.15 5.52
N ILE A 275 -3.34 -8.52 4.25
CA ILE A 275 -2.29 -8.06 3.32
C ILE A 275 -2.91 -7.70 1.98
N ILE A 276 -2.46 -6.59 1.44
CA ILE A 276 -2.75 -6.20 0.07
C ILE A 276 -1.52 -6.49 -0.76
N SER A 277 -1.69 -7.25 -1.84
CA SER A 277 -0.54 -7.66 -2.63
C SER A 277 -0.89 -7.90 -4.11
N VAL A 278 0.15 -8.04 -4.91
CA VAL A 278 0.07 -8.36 -6.34
C VAL A 278 0.77 -9.70 -6.63
N PRO A 279 0.41 -10.40 -7.70
CA PRO A 279 0.96 -11.73 -8.03
C PRO A 279 2.49 -11.80 -7.99
N ARG A 280 3.18 -10.75 -8.41
CA ARG A 280 4.64 -10.68 -8.46
C ARG A 280 5.32 -10.89 -7.10
N ILE A 281 4.70 -10.43 -6.01
CA ILE A 281 5.22 -10.62 -4.64
C ILE A 281 5.27 -12.12 -4.30
N TRP A 282 4.20 -12.81 -4.61
CA TRP A 282 4.05 -14.24 -4.34
C TRP A 282 4.96 -15.11 -5.23
N GLU A 283 5.14 -14.70 -6.49
CA GLU A 283 6.15 -15.33 -7.37
C GLU A 283 7.55 -15.18 -6.80
N GLY A 284 7.90 -14.01 -6.27
CA GLY A 284 9.17 -13.77 -5.58
C GLY A 284 9.36 -14.70 -4.37
N ILE A 285 8.35 -14.83 -3.51
CA ILE A 285 8.36 -15.74 -2.36
C ILE A 285 8.53 -17.19 -2.83
N ARG A 286 7.77 -17.62 -3.85
CA ARG A 286 7.89 -18.97 -4.45
C ARG A 286 9.31 -19.25 -4.95
N ILE A 287 9.88 -18.31 -5.72
CA ILE A 287 11.25 -18.44 -6.24
C ILE A 287 12.26 -18.57 -5.10
N GLY A 288 12.11 -17.78 -4.03
CA GLY A 288 12.95 -17.85 -2.84
C GLY A 288 12.88 -19.23 -2.15
N ILE A 289 11.67 -19.77 -1.98
CA ILE A 289 11.46 -21.12 -1.42
C ILE A 289 12.11 -22.19 -2.29
N ILE A 290 11.86 -22.16 -3.61
CA ILE A 290 12.43 -23.12 -4.56
C ILE A 290 13.97 -23.06 -4.53
N LYS A 291 14.56 -21.86 -4.51
CA LYS A 291 16.02 -21.69 -4.43
C LYS A 291 16.57 -22.34 -3.17
N LYS A 292 15.98 -22.07 -2.00
CA LYS A 292 16.41 -22.65 -0.71
C LYS A 292 16.29 -24.18 -0.67
N VAL A 293 15.25 -24.73 -1.26
CA VAL A 293 15.06 -26.19 -1.35
C VAL A 293 16.05 -26.82 -2.34
N SER A 294 16.43 -26.09 -3.40
CA SER A 294 17.34 -26.57 -4.44
C SER A 294 18.82 -26.60 -4.03
N GLU A 295 19.19 -26.10 -2.85
CA GLU A 295 20.54 -26.20 -2.29
C GLU A 295 20.98 -27.64 -2.00
N SER A 296 20.04 -28.60 -1.93
CA SER A 296 20.31 -30.02 -1.77
C SER A 296 19.52 -30.82 -2.79
N LEU A 297 20.20 -31.72 -3.52
CA LEU A 297 19.58 -32.58 -4.52
C LEU A 297 18.45 -33.43 -3.92
N ILE A 298 18.68 -34.02 -2.74
CA ILE A 298 17.69 -34.84 -2.04
C ILE A 298 16.45 -33.98 -1.68
N LYS A 299 16.67 -32.81 -1.09
CA LYS A 299 15.55 -31.88 -0.75
C LYS A 299 14.77 -31.48 -1.99
N LYS A 300 15.45 -31.20 -3.10
CA LYS A 300 14.85 -30.85 -4.39
C LYS A 300 13.98 -31.95 -4.94
N LEU A 301 14.47 -33.20 -4.94
CA LEU A 301 13.72 -34.36 -5.45
C LEU A 301 12.49 -34.65 -4.58
N VAL A 302 12.67 -34.69 -3.26
CA VAL A 302 11.58 -34.96 -2.30
C VAL A 302 10.52 -33.87 -2.37
N PHE A 303 10.93 -32.61 -2.34
CA PHE A 303 10.02 -31.47 -2.48
C PHE A 303 9.26 -31.50 -3.81
N GLY A 304 9.97 -31.71 -4.93
CA GLY A 304 9.38 -31.78 -6.27
C GLY A 304 8.38 -32.94 -6.43
N GLY A 305 8.66 -34.08 -5.82
CA GLY A 305 7.76 -35.26 -5.80
C GLY A 305 6.46 -34.95 -5.05
N PHE A 306 6.56 -34.50 -3.81
CA PHE A 306 5.39 -34.16 -3.01
C PHE A 306 4.62 -32.95 -3.56
N LEU A 307 5.30 -31.97 -4.17
CA LEU A 307 4.65 -30.83 -4.84
C LEU A 307 3.76 -31.32 -6.01
N LYS A 308 4.24 -32.25 -6.84
CA LYS A 308 3.44 -32.85 -7.91
C LYS A 308 2.19 -33.56 -7.37
N VAL A 309 2.35 -34.38 -6.33
CA VAL A 309 1.24 -35.05 -5.65
C VAL A 309 0.20 -34.07 -5.16
N GLY A 310 0.65 -33.01 -4.49
CA GLY A 310 -0.22 -31.96 -4.01
C GLY A 310 -0.97 -31.23 -5.12
N ILE A 311 -0.33 -30.90 -6.24
CA ILE A 311 -0.97 -30.26 -7.40
C ILE A 311 -2.05 -31.19 -7.99
N ILE A 312 -1.77 -32.50 -8.09
CA ILE A 312 -2.76 -33.46 -8.59
C ILE A 312 -3.96 -33.51 -7.64
N TYR A 313 -3.70 -33.63 -6.33
CA TYR A 313 -4.75 -33.64 -5.30
C TYR A 313 -5.64 -32.40 -5.38
N ALA A 314 -5.02 -31.22 -5.46
CA ALA A 314 -5.74 -29.96 -5.54
C ALA A 314 -6.63 -29.88 -6.80
N LYS A 315 -6.12 -30.30 -7.97
CA LYS A 315 -6.89 -30.33 -9.21
C LYS A 315 -8.07 -31.30 -9.16
N LEU A 316 -7.89 -32.47 -8.54
CA LEU A 316 -8.98 -33.41 -8.35
C LEU A 316 -10.07 -32.86 -7.43
N ASN A 317 -9.65 -32.26 -6.32
CA ASN A 317 -10.56 -31.65 -5.35
C ASN A 317 -11.34 -30.45 -5.93
N GLU A 318 -10.66 -29.59 -6.70
CA GLU A 318 -11.27 -28.46 -7.39
C GLU A 318 -12.36 -28.92 -8.39
N LYS A 319 -12.07 -29.97 -9.17
CA LYS A 319 -13.06 -30.57 -10.08
C LYS A 319 -14.22 -31.23 -9.33
N PHE A 320 -13.92 -31.94 -8.23
CA PHE A 320 -14.93 -32.58 -7.40
C PHE A 320 -15.91 -31.59 -6.77
N LEU A 321 -15.39 -30.46 -6.25
CA LEU A 321 -16.17 -29.38 -5.66
C LEU A 321 -16.88 -28.49 -6.68
N GLY A 322 -16.62 -28.68 -7.99
CA GLY A 322 -17.27 -27.91 -9.05
C GLY A 322 -16.72 -26.51 -9.26
N PHE A 323 -15.53 -26.20 -8.77
CA PHE A 323 -14.86 -24.89 -8.97
C PHE A 323 -14.18 -24.78 -10.33
N SER A 324 -14.06 -25.87 -11.10
CA SER A 324 -13.52 -25.83 -12.46
C SER A 324 -14.55 -25.28 -13.44
N PRO A 325 -14.13 -24.42 -14.41
CA PRO A 325 -15.04 -23.89 -15.45
C PRO A 325 -15.64 -25.04 -16.27
N VAL A 326 -16.97 -25.09 -16.36
CA VAL A 326 -17.68 -26.08 -17.16
C VAL A 326 -18.22 -25.40 -18.40
N TYR A 327 -17.63 -25.71 -19.56
CA TYR A 327 -18.05 -25.15 -20.87
C TYR A 327 -19.29 -25.85 -21.45
N LYS A 328 -19.54 -27.12 -21.10
CA LYS A 328 -20.75 -27.87 -21.46
C LYS A 328 -21.21 -28.66 -20.24
N LYS A 329 -22.49 -28.54 -19.87
CA LYS A 329 -23.09 -29.37 -18.80
C LYS A 329 -23.06 -30.84 -19.23
N PRO A 330 -22.34 -31.73 -18.52
CA PRO A 330 -22.33 -33.14 -18.84
C PRO A 330 -23.68 -33.78 -18.55
N ASN A 331 -23.99 -34.89 -19.21
CA ASN A 331 -25.18 -35.69 -18.94
C ASN A 331 -25.14 -36.20 -17.48
N LEU A 332 -26.27 -36.33 -16.83
CA LEU A 332 -26.39 -36.67 -15.39
C LEU A 332 -25.57 -37.93 -15.04
N PHE A 333 -25.66 -38.97 -15.83
CA PHE A 333 -24.89 -40.21 -15.64
C PHE A 333 -23.36 -39.96 -15.69
N ILE A 334 -22.89 -39.22 -16.68
CA ILE A 334 -21.47 -38.86 -16.80
C ILE A 334 -21.01 -38.03 -15.61
N SER A 335 -21.86 -37.14 -15.12
CA SER A 335 -21.57 -36.29 -13.95
C SER A 335 -21.39 -37.16 -12.67
N ILE A 336 -22.27 -38.14 -12.44
CA ILE A 336 -22.20 -39.02 -11.27
C ILE A 336 -20.94 -39.91 -11.34
N PHE A 337 -20.71 -40.57 -12.49
CA PHE A 337 -19.52 -41.40 -12.66
C PHE A 337 -18.21 -40.60 -12.57
N SER A 338 -18.16 -39.41 -13.14
CA SER A 338 -16.97 -38.54 -13.02
C SER A 338 -16.70 -38.13 -11.58
N LYS A 339 -17.74 -37.78 -10.80
CA LYS A 339 -17.57 -37.46 -9.37
C LYS A 339 -17.10 -38.65 -8.55
N LEU A 340 -17.63 -39.85 -8.84
CA LEU A 340 -17.17 -41.08 -8.17
C LEU A 340 -15.68 -41.36 -8.45
N PHE A 341 -15.25 -41.27 -9.72
CA PHE A 341 -13.84 -41.41 -10.12
C PHE A 341 -12.93 -40.34 -9.45
N LEU A 342 -13.36 -39.09 -9.41
CA LEU A 342 -12.62 -38.03 -8.72
C LEU A 342 -12.50 -38.31 -7.21
N PHE A 343 -13.56 -38.75 -6.58
CA PHE A 343 -13.56 -39.13 -5.16
C PHE A 343 -12.61 -40.28 -4.84
N ILE A 344 -12.61 -41.34 -5.65
CA ILE A 344 -11.66 -42.47 -5.51
C ILE A 344 -10.22 -41.95 -5.68
N GLY A 345 -9.95 -41.13 -6.70
CA GLY A 345 -8.63 -40.52 -6.91
C GLY A 345 -8.15 -39.68 -5.74
N ILE A 346 -9.06 -38.88 -5.13
CA ILE A 346 -8.79 -38.08 -3.92
C ILE A 346 -8.40 -39.00 -2.75
N ILE A 347 -9.16 -40.08 -2.49
CA ILE A 347 -8.88 -41.03 -1.39
C ILE A 347 -7.54 -41.69 -1.57
N LEU A 348 -7.18 -42.14 -2.79
CA LEU A 348 -5.92 -42.83 -3.06
C LEU A 348 -4.69 -41.92 -2.92
N ILE A 349 -4.82 -40.64 -3.28
CA ILE A 349 -3.72 -39.69 -3.23
C ILE A 349 -3.58 -39.01 -1.84
N PHE A 350 -4.67 -38.94 -1.06
CA PHE A 350 -4.70 -38.27 0.24
C PHE A 350 -3.62 -38.74 1.23
N PRO A 351 -3.33 -40.04 1.42
CA PRO A 351 -2.27 -40.47 2.34
C PRO A 351 -0.89 -39.96 1.95
N ILE A 352 -0.57 -39.98 0.64
CA ILE A 352 0.71 -39.49 0.12
C ILE A 352 0.82 -37.99 0.27
N LYS A 353 -0.27 -37.28 0.02
CA LYS A 353 -0.36 -35.83 0.25
C LYS A 353 -0.17 -35.49 1.74
N LEU A 354 -0.80 -36.23 2.65
CA LEU A 354 -0.65 -36.04 4.10
C LEU A 354 0.80 -36.29 4.55
N LEU A 355 1.46 -37.29 4.01
CA LEU A 355 2.89 -37.53 4.28
C LEU A 355 3.75 -36.37 3.81
N GLY A 356 3.48 -35.83 2.64
CA GLY A 356 4.15 -34.63 2.12
C GLY A 356 3.93 -33.41 3.00
N ASP A 357 2.71 -33.22 3.52
CA ASP A 357 2.39 -32.13 4.45
C ASP A 357 3.23 -32.20 5.72
N ILE A 358 3.37 -33.39 6.30
CA ILE A 358 4.11 -33.61 7.55
C ILE A 358 5.62 -33.47 7.33
N LEU A 359 6.18 -34.14 6.31
CA LEU A 359 7.64 -34.26 6.13
C LEU A 359 8.27 -33.00 5.48
N VAL A 360 7.54 -32.36 4.56
CA VAL A 360 8.08 -31.31 3.70
C VAL A 360 7.40 -29.96 3.98
N PHE A 361 6.08 -29.92 3.88
CA PHE A 361 5.36 -28.66 3.87
C PHE A 361 5.15 -28.06 5.25
N LYS A 362 5.12 -28.86 6.33
CA LYS A 362 4.97 -28.34 7.70
C LYS A 362 6.03 -27.27 8.06
N LYS A 363 7.30 -27.49 7.66
CA LYS A 363 8.39 -26.52 7.91
C LYS A 363 8.28 -25.23 7.08
N ILE A 364 7.62 -25.32 5.92
CA ILE A 364 7.37 -24.17 5.03
C ILE A 364 6.06 -23.50 5.42
N LYS A 365 5.06 -24.29 5.81
CA LYS A 365 3.74 -23.81 6.22
C LYS A 365 3.74 -23.08 7.56
N MET A 366 4.47 -23.53 8.58
CA MET A 366 4.43 -22.92 9.92
C MET A 366 4.60 -21.39 9.93
N PRO A 367 5.52 -20.80 9.16
CA PRO A 367 5.56 -19.34 8.99
C PRO A 367 4.44 -18.80 8.10
N LEU A 368 3.97 -19.62 7.13
CA LEU A 368 2.97 -19.23 6.14
C LEU A 368 1.53 -19.48 6.63
N ASP A 369 1.28 -20.44 7.56
CA ASP A 369 -0.05 -20.69 8.13
C ASP A 369 -0.55 -19.48 8.94
N LYS A 370 0.36 -18.73 9.57
CA LYS A 370 0.02 -17.43 10.15
C LYS A 370 -0.35 -16.40 9.08
N ILE A 371 0.25 -16.51 7.88
CA ILE A 371 -0.07 -15.68 6.71
C ILE A 371 -1.37 -16.17 6.04
N LEU A 372 -1.66 -17.49 6.08
CA LEU A 372 -2.82 -18.11 5.42
C LEU A 372 -4.14 -17.90 6.17
N ASN A 373 -4.08 -17.58 7.44
CA ASN A 373 -5.24 -17.11 8.21
C ASN A 373 -5.56 -15.64 7.97
N LEU A 374 -4.82 -14.98 7.04
CA LEU A 374 -5.05 -13.61 6.62
C LEU A 374 -6.20 -13.56 5.62
N GLU A 375 -6.98 -12.52 5.73
CA GLU A 375 -7.90 -12.12 4.68
C GLU A 375 -7.12 -11.45 3.55
N PHE A 376 -7.12 -12.09 2.36
CA PHE A 376 -6.35 -11.62 1.22
C PHE A 376 -7.18 -10.76 0.29
N LEU A 377 -6.74 -9.52 0.04
CA LEU A 377 -7.13 -8.78 -1.13
C LEU A 377 -6.02 -8.87 -2.17
N VAL A 378 -6.15 -9.78 -3.13
CA VAL A 378 -5.22 -9.94 -4.25
C VAL A 378 -5.92 -9.63 -5.56
N VAL A 379 -5.35 -8.75 -6.35
CA VAL A 379 -5.84 -8.44 -7.69
C VAL A 379 -5.44 -9.53 -8.67
N GLY A 380 -6.43 -10.26 -9.17
CA GLY A 380 -6.30 -11.17 -10.31
C GLY A 380 -6.48 -12.67 -10.04
N ARG A 381 -6.70 -13.44 -11.13
CA ARG A 381 -6.96 -14.90 -11.15
C ARG A 381 -5.82 -15.79 -10.58
N TRP A 382 -4.67 -15.23 -10.29
CA TRP A 382 -3.49 -15.94 -9.77
C TRP A 382 -3.64 -16.41 -8.33
N LEU A 383 -4.62 -15.88 -7.58
CA LEU A 383 -4.92 -16.30 -6.22
C LEU A 383 -5.22 -17.79 -6.13
N ILE A 384 -5.89 -18.36 -7.14
CA ILE A 384 -6.23 -19.81 -7.17
C ILE A 384 -4.97 -20.66 -7.27
N MET A 385 -4.00 -20.30 -8.13
CA MET A 385 -2.73 -21.02 -8.25
C MET A 385 -1.87 -20.92 -6.98
N LEU A 386 -1.92 -19.77 -6.32
CA LEU A 386 -1.18 -19.54 -5.08
C LEU A 386 -1.82 -20.26 -3.89
N ILE A 387 -3.15 -20.21 -3.76
CA ILE A 387 -3.91 -20.97 -2.75
C ILE A 387 -3.67 -22.48 -2.94
N ILE A 388 -3.61 -22.95 -4.19
CA ILE A 388 -3.23 -24.33 -4.50
C ILE A 388 -1.79 -24.61 -4.03
N PHE A 389 -0.84 -23.72 -4.28
CA PHE A 389 0.55 -23.86 -3.85
C PHE A 389 0.73 -23.77 -2.33
N LEU A 390 -0.06 -22.94 -1.63
CA LEU A 390 0.04 -22.72 -0.19
C LEU A 390 -0.88 -23.62 0.64
N ARG A 391 -1.97 -24.15 0.07
CA ARG A 391 -2.83 -25.16 0.71
C ARG A 391 -2.36 -26.61 0.48
N LEU A 392 -1.28 -26.78 -0.28
CA LEU A 392 -0.53 -28.04 -0.36
C LEU A 392 0.35 -28.21 0.86
#